data_be4d95b79c5358ec0f0395f07e0fbcdd
#
_entry.id   be4d95b79c5358ec0f0395f07e0fbcdd
#
_cell.length_a   1.000
_cell.length_b   1.000
_cell.length_c   1.000
_cell.angle_alpha   90.00
_cell.angle_beta   90.00
_cell.angle_gamma   90.00
#
_symmetry.space_group_name_H-M   'P 1'
#
loop_
_entity.id
_entity.type
_entity.pdbx_description
1 polymer ?
#
loop_
_entity_poly.entity_id
_entity_poly.type
_entity_poly.pdbx_seq_one_letter_code
_entity_poly.pdbx_strand_id
1 'polypeptide(L)'
;MMKKNLYSLVLVLAFCIIGSSVYGQESVVLKYNFKEGKTFRMTMSMNTNIVQSMMGQEMKIIADAVSKSEMKFTKVEPGGNATALVSILSISAKTSAMGQEKEENKSDFKKDGISMVFSPSGKVSTKITDTTLSSIESISNMKFFLLPVKEIKIGEKWLDKQIDTMQMQSSNPITFMTTTTDNEYTLAGKEIKDGKELYKISYTGTLEITGKGKQSGMDLFMEGTGQTVGFFYFNPSNSMVIYSESEAEVNTTITVTGQQNMTIPMSQKVKTVMTLEEV
;
A
#
# COMPACT_ATOMS: atom_id res chain seq x y z
N MET A 1 -9.67 -61.73 33.47
CA MET A 1 -10.45 -60.87 32.52
C MET A 1 -9.92 -59.45 32.36
N MET A 2 -9.16 -58.89 33.30
CA MET A 2 -8.63 -57.52 33.27
C MET A 2 -7.46 -57.25 32.30
N LYS A 3 -6.65 -58.23 31.95
CA LYS A 3 -5.46 -58.02 31.06
C LYS A 3 -5.78 -57.79 29.59
N LYS A 4 -6.90 -58.34 29.07
CA LYS A 4 -7.33 -58.15 27.66
C LYS A 4 -7.79 -56.70 27.37
N ASN A 5 -8.43 -56.03 28.34
CA ASN A 5 -8.90 -54.66 28.16
C ASN A 5 -7.80 -53.62 28.18
N LEU A 6 -6.68 -53.90 28.85
CA LEU A 6 -5.52 -53.00 28.92
C LEU A 6 -4.82 -52.89 27.56
N TYR A 7 -4.69 -53.98 26.80
CA TYR A 7 -4.07 -53.96 25.47
C TYR A 7 -4.93 -53.24 24.44
N SER A 8 -6.26 -53.35 24.57
CA SER A 8 -7.21 -52.62 23.71
C SER A 8 -7.16 -51.12 23.94
N LEU A 9 -7.00 -50.67 25.19
CA LEU A 9 -6.88 -49.26 25.54
C LEU A 9 -5.57 -48.65 25.06
N VAL A 10 -4.45 -49.39 25.16
CA VAL A 10 -3.11 -48.98 24.68
C VAL A 10 -3.08 -48.91 23.16
N LEU A 11 -3.77 -49.82 22.45
CA LEU A 11 -3.87 -49.80 20.98
C LEU A 11 -4.68 -48.60 20.46
N VAL A 12 -5.75 -48.22 21.15
CA VAL A 12 -6.57 -47.04 20.81
C VAL A 12 -5.78 -45.74 21.07
N LEU A 13 -5.04 -45.67 22.17
CA LEU A 13 -4.18 -44.51 22.45
C LEU A 13 -3.01 -44.39 21.43
N ALA A 14 -2.42 -45.49 20.99
CA ALA A 14 -1.39 -45.48 19.96
C ALA A 14 -1.92 -45.07 18.60
N PHE A 15 -3.16 -45.35 18.26
CA PHE A 15 -3.81 -44.92 16.99
C PHE A 15 -4.19 -43.43 16.98
N CYS A 16 -4.46 -42.82 18.14
CA CYS A 16 -4.69 -41.38 18.26
C CYS A 16 -3.42 -40.53 18.09
N ILE A 17 -2.24 -41.08 18.29
CA ILE A 17 -0.96 -40.37 18.17
C ILE A 17 -0.47 -40.35 16.70
N ILE A 18 -0.92 -41.30 15.86
CA ILE A 18 -0.50 -41.38 14.43
C ILE A 18 -1.36 -40.46 13.54
N GLY A 19 -2.48 -39.92 14.06
CA GLY A 19 -3.41 -39.04 13.34
C GLY A 19 -2.98 -37.56 13.29
N SER A 20 -1.94 -37.15 13.96
CA SER A 20 -1.33 -35.84 13.71
C SER A 20 -0.47 -35.95 12.43
N SER A 21 -1.15 -35.91 11.29
CA SER A 21 -0.52 -35.62 10.02
C SER A 21 0.28 -34.33 10.24
N VAL A 22 1.60 -34.46 10.33
CA VAL A 22 2.50 -33.35 10.14
C VAL A 22 2.29 -32.94 8.68
N TYR A 23 1.26 -32.14 8.44
CA TYR A 23 1.19 -31.33 7.24
C TYR A 23 2.45 -30.47 7.32
N GLY A 24 3.47 -30.87 6.58
CA GLY A 24 4.65 -30.04 6.42
C GLY A 24 4.13 -28.65 6.07
N GLN A 25 4.33 -27.69 6.96
CA GLN A 25 3.83 -26.33 6.73
C GLN A 25 4.40 -25.88 5.39
N GLU A 26 3.50 -25.71 4.44
CA GLU A 26 3.88 -25.25 3.12
C GLU A 26 4.63 -23.93 3.24
N SER A 27 5.81 -23.87 2.65
CA SER A 27 6.67 -22.69 2.66
C SER A 27 6.80 -22.13 1.25
N VAL A 28 6.97 -20.81 1.16
CA VAL A 28 7.16 -20.10 -0.09
C VAL A 28 8.21 -19.01 0.07
N VAL A 29 8.95 -18.75 -1.01
CA VAL A 29 9.81 -17.56 -1.08
C VAL A 29 9.00 -16.43 -1.73
N LEU A 30 8.57 -15.46 -0.93
CA LEU A 30 7.89 -14.27 -1.41
C LEU A 30 8.94 -13.22 -1.83
N LYS A 31 9.07 -13.05 -3.13
CA LYS A 31 9.92 -12.03 -3.76
C LYS A 31 9.39 -11.68 -5.14
N TYR A 32 9.60 -10.45 -5.57
CA TYR A 32 9.36 -10.06 -6.95
C TYR A 32 10.45 -10.67 -7.85
N ASN A 33 10.03 -11.24 -8.98
CA ASN A 33 10.92 -11.81 -9.99
C ASN A 33 10.60 -11.13 -11.33
N PHE A 34 11.14 -9.95 -11.50
CA PHE A 34 10.89 -9.13 -12.67
C PHE A 34 11.48 -9.76 -13.92
N LYS A 35 10.80 -9.54 -15.06
CA LYS A 35 11.26 -10.00 -16.38
C LYS A 35 11.32 -8.83 -17.33
N GLU A 36 12.46 -8.68 -18.00
CA GLU A 36 12.66 -7.65 -19.02
C GLU A 36 11.65 -7.81 -20.18
N GLY A 37 11.18 -6.68 -20.68
CA GLY A 37 10.18 -6.60 -21.73
C GLY A 37 8.73 -6.75 -21.26
N LYS A 38 8.48 -7.18 -20.02
CA LYS A 38 7.11 -7.29 -19.49
C LYS A 38 6.54 -5.92 -19.17
N THR A 39 5.26 -5.78 -19.46
CA THR A 39 4.47 -4.57 -19.19
C THR A 39 3.29 -4.93 -18.30
N PHE A 40 3.03 -4.10 -17.31
CA PHE A 40 1.90 -4.24 -16.40
C PHE A 40 1.09 -2.96 -16.37
N ARG A 41 -0.22 -3.10 -16.31
CA ARG A 41 -1.14 -2.00 -16.07
C ARG A 41 -1.68 -2.07 -14.65
N MET A 42 -1.54 -0.99 -13.91
CA MET A 42 -2.06 -0.83 -12.57
C MET A 42 -3.27 0.10 -12.61
N THR A 43 -4.34 -0.32 -11.97
CA THR A 43 -5.49 0.54 -11.66
C THR A 43 -5.58 0.66 -10.14
N MET A 44 -5.62 1.89 -9.64
CA MET A 44 -5.81 2.19 -8.22
C MET A 44 -7.08 3.01 -8.06
N SER A 45 -7.98 2.56 -7.21
CA SER A 45 -9.18 3.26 -6.80
C SER A 45 -9.08 3.64 -5.34
N MET A 46 -9.38 4.89 -5.01
CA MET A 46 -9.31 5.42 -3.66
C MET A 46 -10.62 6.16 -3.36
N ASN A 47 -11.25 5.79 -2.24
CA ASN A 47 -12.37 6.53 -1.66
C ASN A 47 -11.92 7.12 -0.34
N THR A 48 -12.07 8.42 -0.18
CA THR A 48 -11.66 9.16 1.02
C THR A 48 -12.84 9.93 1.59
N ASN A 49 -13.12 9.71 2.86
CA ASN A 49 -14.08 10.47 3.64
C ASN A 49 -13.34 11.29 4.68
N ILE A 50 -13.46 12.61 4.63
CA ILE A 50 -12.81 13.55 5.53
C ILE A 50 -13.88 14.27 6.34
N VAL A 51 -13.69 14.35 7.64
CA VAL A 51 -14.44 15.21 8.54
C VAL A 51 -13.46 16.20 9.14
N GLN A 52 -13.67 17.48 8.90
CA GLN A 52 -12.84 18.57 9.38
C GLN A 52 -13.69 19.49 10.25
N SER A 53 -13.19 19.88 11.41
CA SER A 53 -13.85 20.85 12.27
C SER A 53 -13.10 22.17 12.23
N MET A 54 -13.79 23.23 11.84
CA MET A 54 -13.24 24.58 11.76
C MET A 54 -14.21 25.56 12.39
N MET A 55 -13.78 26.33 13.39
CA MET A 55 -14.62 27.31 14.12
C MET A 55 -15.94 26.73 14.66
N GLY A 56 -15.94 25.47 15.11
CA GLY A 56 -17.12 24.79 15.65
C GLY A 56 -18.09 24.25 14.60
N GLN A 57 -17.77 24.37 13.31
CA GLN A 57 -18.55 23.78 12.21
C GLN A 57 -17.82 22.56 11.65
N GLU A 58 -18.57 21.49 11.45
CA GLU A 58 -18.08 20.29 10.76
C GLU A 58 -18.26 20.44 9.25
N MET A 59 -17.19 20.20 8.53
CA MET A 59 -17.20 20.07 7.08
C MET A 59 -16.88 18.62 6.68
N LYS A 60 -17.76 18.04 5.87
CA LYS A 60 -17.55 16.71 5.29
C LYS A 60 -17.10 16.85 3.85
N ILE A 61 -16.04 16.11 3.50
CA ILE A 61 -15.52 16.05 2.14
C ILE A 61 -15.45 14.57 1.77
N ILE A 62 -16.00 14.23 0.62
CA ILE A 62 -15.88 12.89 0.03
C ILE A 62 -15.07 13.04 -1.26
N ALA A 63 -14.05 12.26 -1.41
CA ALA A 63 -13.23 12.24 -2.62
C ALA A 63 -13.08 10.82 -3.13
N ASP A 64 -13.46 10.60 -4.38
CA ASP A 64 -13.24 9.38 -5.13
C ASP A 64 -12.18 9.65 -6.19
N ALA A 65 -11.17 8.81 -6.27
CA ALA A 65 -10.14 8.92 -7.28
C ALA A 65 -9.84 7.56 -7.91
N VAL A 66 -9.64 7.56 -9.22
CA VAL A 66 -9.17 6.39 -9.97
C VAL A 66 -7.96 6.81 -10.79
N SER A 67 -6.85 6.13 -10.62
CA SER A 67 -5.66 6.32 -11.43
C SER A 67 -5.32 5.05 -12.20
N LYS A 68 -4.88 5.22 -13.45
CA LYS A 68 -4.34 4.13 -14.27
C LYS A 68 -2.91 4.46 -14.65
N SER A 69 -2.01 3.52 -14.47
CA SER A 69 -0.62 3.65 -14.85
C SER A 69 -0.14 2.40 -15.56
N GLU A 70 0.91 2.54 -16.34
CA GLU A 70 1.60 1.45 -17.02
C GLU A 70 3.05 1.41 -16.57
N MET A 71 3.56 0.21 -16.33
CA MET A 71 4.92 -0.04 -15.90
C MET A 71 5.55 -1.06 -16.83
N LYS A 72 6.58 -0.64 -17.59
CA LYS A 72 7.33 -1.49 -18.52
C LYS A 72 8.73 -1.74 -17.98
N PHE A 73 9.06 -2.98 -17.68
CA PHE A 73 10.40 -3.37 -17.27
C PHE A 73 11.35 -3.36 -18.45
N THR A 74 12.32 -2.43 -18.42
CA THR A 74 13.25 -2.18 -19.54
C THR A 74 14.61 -2.83 -19.31
N LYS A 75 14.95 -3.19 -18.08
CA LYS A 75 16.21 -3.85 -17.72
C LYS A 75 16.04 -4.64 -16.44
N VAL A 76 16.63 -5.83 -16.38
CA VAL A 76 16.76 -6.62 -15.14
C VAL A 76 18.24 -6.94 -14.91
N GLU A 77 18.73 -6.63 -13.71
CA GLU A 77 20.13 -6.87 -13.34
C GLU A 77 20.30 -8.28 -12.76
N PRO A 78 21.52 -8.85 -12.77
CA PRO A 78 21.77 -10.19 -12.22
C PRO A 78 21.35 -10.37 -10.77
N GLY A 79 21.37 -9.30 -9.96
CA GLY A 79 20.87 -9.28 -8.57
C GLY A 79 19.35 -9.21 -8.42
N GLY A 80 18.61 -9.21 -9.55
CA GLY A 80 17.15 -9.16 -9.58
C GLY A 80 16.54 -7.76 -9.46
N ASN A 81 17.36 -6.70 -9.29
CA ASN A 81 16.85 -5.34 -9.42
C ASN A 81 16.39 -5.09 -10.85
N ALA A 82 15.27 -4.38 -10.99
CA ALA A 82 14.71 -4.08 -12.30
C ALA A 82 14.49 -2.57 -12.48
N THR A 83 14.82 -2.08 -13.65
CA THR A 83 14.45 -0.74 -14.07
C THR A 83 13.16 -0.81 -14.87
N ALA A 84 12.17 -0.02 -14.50
CA ALA A 84 10.95 0.13 -15.26
C ALA A 84 10.68 1.58 -15.62
N LEU A 85 10.10 1.78 -16.79
CA LEU A 85 9.49 3.05 -17.19
C LEU A 85 8.04 3.03 -16.71
N VAL A 86 7.68 3.98 -15.87
CA VAL A 86 6.34 4.12 -15.29
C VAL A 86 5.67 5.36 -15.87
N SER A 87 4.50 5.17 -16.48
CA SER A 87 3.72 6.23 -17.12
C SER A 87 2.32 6.29 -16.53
N ILE A 88 1.81 7.48 -16.23
CA ILE A 88 0.39 7.67 -15.89
C ILE A 88 -0.40 7.69 -17.19
N LEU A 89 -1.47 6.91 -17.24
CA LEU A 89 -2.38 6.87 -18.39
C LEU A 89 -3.59 7.78 -18.17
N SER A 90 -4.17 7.77 -16.98
CA SER A 90 -5.31 8.61 -16.63
C SER A 90 -5.43 8.79 -15.12
N ILE A 91 -5.99 9.92 -14.73
CA ILE A 91 -6.49 10.20 -13.38
C ILE A 91 -7.90 10.76 -13.53
N SER A 92 -8.84 10.20 -12.77
CA SER A 92 -10.18 10.73 -12.60
C SER A 92 -10.41 10.95 -11.11
N ALA A 93 -10.89 12.13 -10.74
CA ALA A 93 -11.20 12.46 -9.36
C ALA A 93 -12.54 13.17 -9.27
N LYS A 94 -13.37 12.73 -8.33
CA LYS A 94 -14.64 13.38 -7.98
C LYS A 94 -14.58 13.79 -6.53
N THR A 95 -14.83 15.06 -6.23
CA THR A 95 -14.86 15.59 -4.87
C THR A 95 -16.21 16.21 -4.59
N SER A 96 -16.78 15.88 -3.45
CA SER A 96 -18.01 16.48 -2.93
C SER A 96 -17.73 17.14 -1.59
N ALA A 97 -17.99 18.43 -1.49
CA ALA A 97 -17.82 19.23 -0.28
C ALA A 97 -18.95 20.25 -0.16
N MET A 98 -19.58 20.38 1.01
CA MET A 98 -20.63 21.37 1.28
C MET A 98 -21.78 21.36 0.24
N GLY A 99 -22.11 20.19 -0.31
CA GLY A 99 -23.15 20.05 -1.34
C GLY A 99 -22.73 20.44 -2.76
N GLN A 100 -21.48 20.83 -2.96
CA GLN A 100 -20.90 21.08 -4.27
C GLN A 100 -20.08 19.87 -4.72
N GLU A 101 -20.24 19.50 -5.99
CA GLU A 101 -19.47 18.45 -6.62
C GLU A 101 -18.51 19.05 -7.64
N LYS A 102 -17.27 18.54 -7.65
CA LYS A 102 -16.26 18.86 -8.66
C LYS A 102 -15.71 17.55 -9.21
N GLU A 103 -15.65 17.46 -10.52
CA GLU A 103 -15.04 16.34 -11.21
C GLU A 103 -13.86 16.84 -12.05
N GLU A 104 -12.75 16.10 -11.99
CA GLU A 104 -11.56 16.38 -12.76
C GLU A 104 -11.11 15.06 -13.44
N ASN A 105 -10.95 15.13 -14.76
CA ASN A 105 -10.47 14.02 -15.57
C ASN A 105 -9.23 14.48 -16.34
N LYS A 106 -8.14 13.73 -16.22
CA LYS A 106 -6.90 14.00 -16.93
C LYS A 106 -6.39 12.72 -17.58
N SER A 107 -6.09 12.77 -18.88
CA SER A 107 -5.59 11.63 -19.66
C SER A 107 -4.47 12.00 -20.64
N ASP A 108 -4.09 13.26 -20.69
CA ASP A 108 -3.08 13.81 -21.60
C ASP A 108 -1.68 13.90 -20.98
N PHE A 109 -1.33 12.90 -20.17
CA PHE A 109 0.00 12.83 -19.58
C PHE A 109 1.07 12.58 -20.64
N LYS A 110 2.22 13.25 -20.47
CA LYS A 110 3.39 12.98 -21.32
C LYS A 110 3.74 11.50 -21.26
N LYS A 111 3.96 10.90 -22.43
CA LYS A 111 4.30 9.47 -22.58
C LYS A 111 5.70 9.11 -22.06
N ASP A 112 6.50 10.10 -21.70
CA ASP A 112 7.92 9.95 -21.36
C ASP A 112 8.16 9.32 -19.99
N GLY A 113 7.18 8.82 -19.31
CA GLY A 113 7.29 8.05 -18.07
C GLY A 113 8.48 8.39 -17.16
N ILE A 114 8.46 7.92 -15.95
CA ILE A 114 9.55 8.06 -14.99
C ILE A 114 10.30 6.75 -14.86
N SER A 115 11.64 6.80 -14.92
CA SER A 115 12.48 5.63 -14.69
C SER A 115 12.57 5.35 -13.18
N MET A 116 12.13 4.16 -12.79
CA MET A 116 12.14 3.69 -11.41
C MET A 116 12.89 2.38 -11.30
N VAL A 117 13.62 2.18 -10.21
CA VAL A 117 14.33 0.93 -9.91
C VAL A 117 13.60 0.21 -8.79
N PHE A 118 13.28 -1.04 -9.04
CA PHE A 118 12.57 -1.95 -8.13
C PHE A 118 13.52 -3.06 -7.66
N SER A 119 13.57 -3.31 -6.37
CA SER A 119 14.29 -4.45 -5.81
C SER A 119 13.40 -5.69 -5.71
N PRO A 120 13.96 -6.91 -5.61
CA PRO A 120 13.19 -8.12 -5.36
C PRO A 120 12.34 -8.10 -4.08
N SER A 121 12.66 -7.24 -3.13
CA SER A 121 11.84 -7.02 -1.92
C SER A 121 10.69 -6.05 -2.14
N GLY A 122 10.61 -5.35 -3.27
CA GLY A 122 9.60 -4.32 -3.54
C GLY A 122 10.03 -2.89 -3.14
N LYS A 123 11.27 -2.69 -2.67
CA LYS A 123 11.80 -1.32 -2.46
C LYS A 123 11.92 -0.61 -3.80
N VAL A 124 11.48 0.63 -3.82
CA VAL A 124 11.47 1.47 -5.01
C VAL A 124 12.44 2.63 -4.80
N SER A 125 13.24 2.92 -5.82
CA SER A 125 14.04 4.13 -5.90
C SER A 125 13.80 4.83 -7.23
N THR A 126 13.59 6.14 -7.19
CA THR A 126 13.33 6.94 -8.38
C THR A 126 14.64 7.57 -8.86
N LYS A 127 14.99 7.36 -10.12
CA LYS A 127 16.02 8.17 -10.79
C LYS A 127 15.31 9.30 -11.51
N ILE A 128 15.11 10.41 -10.83
CA ILE A 128 14.55 11.62 -11.46
C ILE A 128 15.66 12.26 -12.29
N THR A 129 15.57 12.12 -13.60
CA THR A 129 16.49 12.77 -14.55
C THR A 129 15.95 14.10 -15.07
N ASP A 130 14.67 14.39 -14.86
CA ASP A 130 14.02 15.61 -15.35
C ASP A 130 13.05 16.18 -14.30
N THR A 131 13.32 17.40 -13.84
CA THR A 131 12.57 18.10 -12.79
C THR A 131 11.33 18.84 -13.32
N THR A 132 11.02 18.73 -14.61
CA THR A 132 9.91 19.47 -15.24
C THR A 132 8.54 18.81 -15.16
N LEU A 133 8.45 17.61 -14.59
CA LEU A 133 7.22 16.83 -14.54
C LEU A 133 6.42 17.12 -13.26
N SER A 134 5.41 17.95 -13.34
CA SER A 134 4.40 18.16 -12.27
C SER A 134 3.61 16.89 -11.90
N SER A 135 3.71 15.83 -12.72
CA SER A 135 3.13 14.51 -12.47
C SER A 135 4.00 13.61 -11.60
N ILE A 136 5.22 14.05 -11.24
CA ILE A 136 6.20 13.26 -10.45
C ILE A 136 5.63 12.90 -9.07
N GLU A 137 4.89 13.78 -8.42
CA GLU A 137 4.34 13.51 -7.08
C GLU A 137 3.42 12.30 -7.05
N SER A 138 2.57 12.14 -8.05
CA SER A 138 1.64 11.00 -8.12
C SER A 138 2.36 9.66 -8.37
N ILE A 139 3.50 9.69 -9.07
CA ILE A 139 4.28 8.49 -9.39
C ILE A 139 5.32 8.21 -8.30
N SER A 140 5.94 9.25 -7.71
CA SER A 140 6.93 9.08 -6.64
C SER A 140 6.37 8.38 -5.41
N ASN A 141 5.04 8.41 -5.25
CA ASN A 141 4.30 7.72 -4.19
C ASN A 141 3.93 6.27 -4.55
N MET A 142 4.30 5.78 -5.74
CA MET A 142 4.08 4.39 -6.09
C MET A 142 4.94 3.50 -5.20
N LYS A 143 4.30 2.71 -4.36
CA LYS A 143 4.95 1.75 -3.47
C LYS A 143 4.51 0.35 -3.82
N PHE A 144 5.46 -0.58 -3.80
CA PHE A 144 5.15 -1.99 -3.76
C PHE A 144 5.11 -2.45 -2.30
N PHE A 145 4.32 -3.50 -2.05
CA PHE A 145 4.35 -4.17 -0.76
C PHE A 145 5.74 -4.78 -0.54
N LEU A 146 6.30 -4.58 0.65
CA LEU A 146 7.61 -5.13 0.97
C LEU A 146 7.48 -6.61 1.33
N LEU A 147 8.15 -7.44 0.52
CA LEU A 147 8.19 -8.89 0.67
C LEU A 147 9.46 -9.30 1.44
N PRO A 148 9.41 -10.39 2.23
CA PRO A 148 10.49 -10.76 3.13
C PRO A 148 11.75 -11.29 2.44
N VAL A 149 11.68 -11.64 1.15
CA VAL A 149 12.79 -12.18 0.32
C VAL A 149 13.47 -13.40 0.98
N LYS A 150 12.72 -14.15 1.75
CA LYS A 150 13.14 -15.38 2.42
C LYS A 150 12.04 -16.41 2.34
N GLU A 151 12.36 -17.64 2.66
CA GLU A 151 11.36 -18.67 2.87
C GLU A 151 10.48 -18.31 4.07
N ILE A 152 9.16 -18.41 3.89
CA ILE A 152 8.16 -18.13 4.91
C ILE A 152 7.05 -19.17 4.83
N LYS A 153 6.52 -19.55 5.99
CA LYS A 153 5.44 -20.53 6.13
C LYS A 153 4.09 -19.84 6.32
N ILE A 154 3.03 -20.55 5.98
CA ILE A 154 1.67 -20.10 6.29
C ILE A 154 1.54 -19.85 7.80
N GLY A 155 1.00 -18.70 8.16
CA GLY A 155 0.89 -18.21 9.54
C GLY A 155 2.09 -17.40 10.04
N GLU A 156 3.24 -17.44 9.35
CA GLU A 156 4.39 -16.61 9.74
C GLU A 156 4.19 -15.14 9.42
N LYS A 157 4.86 -14.32 10.22
CA LYS A 157 4.78 -12.85 10.16
C LYS A 157 6.12 -12.22 9.81
N TRP A 158 6.05 -11.02 9.23
CA TRP A 158 7.20 -10.13 9.09
C TRP A 158 6.80 -8.69 9.33
N LEU A 159 7.76 -7.90 9.74
CA LEU A 159 7.59 -6.47 10.01
C LEU A 159 8.27 -5.65 8.92
N ASP A 160 7.71 -4.50 8.66
CA ASP A 160 8.27 -3.49 7.78
C ASP A 160 8.03 -2.10 8.34
N LYS A 161 9.12 -1.33 8.44
CA LYS A 161 9.08 0.07 8.83
C LYS A 161 9.58 0.92 7.69
N GLN A 162 8.77 1.89 7.29
CA GLN A 162 9.11 2.85 6.24
C GLN A 162 8.99 4.27 6.76
N ILE A 163 9.92 5.12 6.35
CA ILE A 163 9.88 6.55 6.60
C ILE A 163 10.01 7.23 5.25
N ASP A 164 9.00 8.00 4.90
CA ASP A 164 8.96 8.75 3.65
C ASP A 164 8.83 10.23 3.95
N THR A 165 9.66 11.03 3.32
CA THR A 165 9.55 12.49 3.37
C THR A 165 9.29 13.00 1.97
N MET A 166 8.19 13.72 1.81
CA MET A 166 7.77 14.32 0.55
C MET A 166 7.84 15.82 0.65
N GLN A 167 8.35 16.44 -0.41
CA GLN A 167 8.19 17.87 -0.62
C GLN A 167 6.93 18.07 -1.46
N MET A 168 5.98 18.82 -0.92
CA MET A 168 4.72 19.09 -1.61
C MET A 168 4.89 20.24 -2.61
N GLN A 169 4.02 20.29 -3.61
CA GLN A 169 4.02 21.38 -4.60
C GLN A 169 3.75 22.73 -3.93
N SER A 170 4.22 23.80 -4.56
CA SER A 170 4.09 25.18 -4.07
C SER A 170 2.64 25.67 -3.89
N SER A 171 1.67 24.99 -4.51
CA SER A 171 0.24 25.23 -4.31
C SER A 171 -0.31 24.61 -3.00
N ASN A 172 0.44 23.68 -2.38
CA ASN A 172 0.04 23.07 -1.12
C ASN A 172 0.59 23.91 0.05
N PRO A 173 -0.25 24.29 1.04
CA PRO A 173 0.23 25.03 2.21
C PRO A 173 1.20 24.22 3.08
N ILE A 174 1.14 22.89 3.08
CA ILE A 174 2.14 22.01 3.69
C ILE A 174 3.27 21.80 2.69
N THR A 175 4.45 22.29 2.99
CA THR A 175 5.63 22.22 2.10
C THR A 175 6.36 20.89 2.21
N PHE A 176 6.46 20.35 3.43
CA PHE A 176 7.10 19.06 3.71
C PHE A 176 6.17 18.20 4.54
N MET A 177 6.08 16.94 4.20
CA MET A 177 5.34 15.93 4.94
C MET A 177 6.20 14.68 5.11
N THR A 178 6.32 14.20 6.34
CA THR A 178 6.96 12.93 6.66
C THR A 178 5.90 11.97 7.16
N THR A 179 5.89 10.78 6.60
CA THR A 179 5.02 9.67 7.02
C THR A 179 5.89 8.51 7.46
N THR A 180 5.67 8.06 8.69
CA THR A 180 6.26 6.81 9.21
C THR A 180 5.18 5.76 9.24
N THR A 181 5.43 4.60 8.64
CA THR A 181 4.55 3.43 8.65
C THR A 181 5.25 2.24 9.28
N ASP A 182 4.61 1.58 10.23
CA ASP A 182 5.03 0.32 10.81
C ASP A 182 3.96 -0.73 10.47
N ASN A 183 4.28 -1.69 9.60
CA ASN A 183 3.35 -2.73 9.15
C ASN A 183 3.77 -4.11 9.65
N GLU A 184 2.82 -4.90 10.11
CA GLU A 184 2.95 -6.33 10.37
C GLU A 184 2.16 -7.10 9.31
N TYR A 185 2.86 -7.90 8.54
CA TYR A 185 2.29 -8.78 7.51
C TYR A 185 2.20 -10.21 8.02
N THR A 186 1.21 -10.96 7.54
CA THR A 186 1.01 -12.38 7.83
C THR A 186 0.73 -13.13 6.54
N LEU A 187 1.46 -14.19 6.22
CA LEU A 187 1.10 -15.11 5.15
C LEU A 187 -0.13 -15.92 5.60
N ALA A 188 -1.31 -15.48 5.19
CA ALA A 188 -2.57 -16.05 5.66
C ALA A 188 -2.87 -17.43 5.05
N GLY A 189 -2.40 -17.69 3.82
CA GLY A 189 -2.62 -18.97 3.14
C GLY A 189 -2.70 -18.82 1.64
N LYS A 190 -3.30 -19.83 1.00
CA LYS A 190 -3.59 -19.86 -0.43
C LYS A 190 -5.09 -19.74 -0.68
N GLU A 191 -5.45 -19.05 -1.75
CA GLU A 191 -6.81 -18.97 -2.26
C GLU A 191 -6.80 -19.18 -3.78
N ILE A 192 -7.86 -19.83 -4.30
CA ILE A 192 -8.07 -19.94 -5.75
C ILE A 192 -8.98 -18.80 -6.17
N LYS A 193 -8.50 -17.94 -7.07
CA LYS A 193 -9.27 -16.86 -7.68
C LYS A 193 -9.09 -16.89 -9.20
N ASP A 194 -10.19 -16.89 -9.93
CA ASP A 194 -10.22 -16.96 -11.38
C ASP A 194 -9.36 -18.12 -11.94
N GLY A 195 -9.40 -19.27 -11.25
CA GLY A 195 -8.64 -20.47 -11.61
C GLY A 195 -7.13 -20.38 -11.32
N LYS A 196 -6.65 -19.33 -10.66
CA LYS A 196 -5.25 -19.15 -10.26
C LYS A 196 -5.09 -19.37 -8.77
N GLU A 197 -4.08 -20.14 -8.38
CA GLU A 197 -3.66 -20.26 -6.98
C GLU A 197 -2.83 -19.04 -6.61
N LEU A 198 -3.27 -18.30 -5.58
CA LEU A 198 -2.67 -17.08 -5.12
C LEU A 198 -2.35 -17.18 -3.62
N TYR A 199 -1.26 -16.58 -3.19
CA TYR A 199 -0.99 -16.39 -1.77
C TYR A 199 -1.70 -15.14 -1.28
N LYS A 200 -2.48 -15.28 -0.19
CA LYS A 200 -3.08 -14.16 0.51
C LYS A 200 -2.18 -13.72 1.65
N ILE A 201 -1.85 -12.47 1.66
CA ILE A 201 -1.11 -11.82 2.73
C ILE A 201 -2.02 -10.76 3.35
N SER A 202 -2.31 -10.90 4.65
CA SER A 202 -3.01 -9.86 5.42
C SER A 202 -2.00 -8.98 6.13
N TYR A 203 -2.38 -7.74 6.43
CA TYR A 203 -1.54 -6.83 7.20
C TYR A 203 -2.35 -5.87 8.04
N THR A 204 -1.72 -5.42 9.11
CA THR A 204 -2.14 -4.29 9.92
C THR A 204 -0.94 -3.36 10.08
N GLY A 205 -1.20 -2.07 10.23
CA GLY A 205 -0.12 -1.12 10.41
C GLY A 205 -0.57 0.11 11.19
N THR A 206 0.42 0.80 11.73
CA THR A 206 0.26 2.14 12.28
C THR A 206 0.95 3.14 11.37
N LEU A 207 0.44 4.35 11.41
CA LEU A 207 1.02 5.44 10.63
C LEU A 207 1.12 6.70 11.50
N GLU A 208 2.25 7.39 11.41
CA GLU A 208 2.47 8.70 11.97
C GLU A 208 2.75 9.69 10.85
N ILE A 209 2.14 10.87 10.93
CA ILE A 209 2.30 11.93 9.94
C ILE A 209 2.78 13.18 10.67
N THR A 210 3.81 13.79 10.12
CA THR A 210 4.22 15.15 10.51
C THR A 210 4.37 16.01 9.27
N GLY A 211 4.02 17.28 9.37
CA GLY A 211 4.15 18.20 8.25
C GLY A 211 4.42 19.62 8.73
N LYS A 212 5.06 20.39 7.85
CA LYS A 212 5.29 21.82 8.06
C LYS A 212 5.15 22.58 6.76
N GLY A 213 4.73 23.82 6.86
CA GLY A 213 4.58 24.69 5.71
C GLY A 213 4.32 26.12 6.08
N LYS A 214 3.99 26.92 5.07
CA LYS A 214 3.65 28.34 5.23
C LYS A 214 2.53 28.74 4.28
N GLN A 215 1.60 29.52 4.77
CA GLN A 215 0.54 30.11 3.96
C GLN A 215 0.27 31.54 4.42
N SER A 216 0.35 32.48 3.45
CA SER A 216 0.03 33.90 3.72
C SER A 216 0.78 34.49 4.92
N GLY A 217 2.05 34.10 5.13
CA GLY A 217 2.89 34.57 6.25
C GLY A 217 2.65 33.87 7.58
N MET A 218 1.74 32.89 7.63
CA MET A 218 1.49 32.04 8.81
C MET A 218 2.26 30.74 8.67
N ASP A 219 2.79 30.22 9.79
CA ASP A 219 3.40 28.90 9.86
C ASP A 219 2.33 27.84 10.11
N LEU A 220 2.44 26.71 9.39
CA LEU A 220 1.56 25.56 9.53
C LEU A 220 2.36 24.34 10.01
N PHE A 221 1.79 23.64 10.98
CA PHE A 221 2.29 22.37 11.49
C PHE A 221 1.17 21.34 11.40
N MET A 222 1.50 20.16 10.91
CA MET A 222 0.58 19.04 10.83
C MET A 222 1.13 17.87 11.62
N GLU A 223 0.31 17.30 12.47
CA GLU A 223 0.62 16.07 13.20
C GLU A 223 -0.58 15.13 13.11
N GLY A 224 -0.32 13.85 12.95
CA GLY A 224 -1.39 12.87 12.85
C GLY A 224 -0.92 11.46 13.13
N THR A 225 -1.88 10.63 13.52
CA THR A 225 -1.69 9.19 13.71
C THR A 225 -2.83 8.43 13.04
N GLY A 226 -2.56 7.21 12.66
CA GLY A 226 -3.57 6.38 12.02
C GLY A 226 -3.28 4.90 12.14
N GLN A 227 -4.26 4.12 11.70
CA GLN A 227 -4.16 2.68 11.60
C GLN A 227 -4.60 2.26 10.19
N THR A 228 -4.00 1.20 9.69
CA THR A 228 -4.38 0.58 8.44
C THR A 228 -4.57 -0.91 8.62
N VAL A 229 -5.52 -1.47 7.87
CA VAL A 229 -5.75 -2.90 7.77
C VAL A 229 -6.00 -3.22 6.30
N GLY A 230 -5.49 -4.36 5.86
CA GLY A 230 -5.69 -4.76 4.48
C GLY A 230 -5.16 -6.15 4.18
N PHE A 231 -5.23 -6.47 2.92
CA PHE A 231 -4.64 -7.69 2.38
C PHE A 231 -4.22 -7.48 0.93
N PHE A 232 -3.36 -8.37 0.45
CA PHE A 232 -3.02 -8.45 -0.96
C PHE A 232 -2.85 -9.90 -1.41
N TYR A 233 -2.99 -10.11 -2.72
CA TYR A 233 -2.76 -11.38 -3.37
C TYR A 233 -1.46 -11.35 -4.16
N PHE A 234 -0.57 -12.25 -3.81
CA PHE A 234 0.66 -12.49 -4.55
C PHE A 234 0.45 -13.68 -5.49
N ASN A 235 0.71 -13.47 -6.77
CA ASN A 235 0.65 -14.51 -7.79
C ASN A 235 2.03 -15.15 -7.97
N PRO A 236 2.23 -16.43 -7.57
CA PRO A 236 3.52 -17.09 -7.71
C PRO A 236 3.94 -17.32 -9.17
N SER A 237 3.00 -17.39 -10.10
CA SER A 237 3.28 -17.68 -11.52
C SER A 237 4.04 -16.53 -12.21
N ASN A 238 3.77 -15.28 -11.85
CA ASN A 238 4.48 -14.11 -12.37
C ASN A 238 5.26 -13.35 -11.29
N SER A 239 5.19 -13.81 -10.04
CA SER A 239 5.86 -13.21 -8.88
C SER A 239 5.50 -11.74 -8.66
N MET A 240 4.21 -11.39 -8.83
CA MET A 240 3.69 -10.05 -8.66
C MET A 240 2.52 -10.03 -7.67
N VAL A 241 2.38 -8.92 -6.96
CA VAL A 241 1.12 -8.60 -6.26
C VAL A 241 0.13 -8.10 -7.30
N ILE A 242 -0.97 -8.83 -7.47
CA ILE A 242 -1.95 -8.56 -8.55
C ILE A 242 -3.21 -7.87 -8.06
N TYR A 243 -3.45 -7.88 -6.76
CA TYR A 243 -4.61 -7.26 -6.13
C TYR A 243 -4.28 -6.83 -4.71
N SER A 244 -4.78 -5.71 -4.27
CA SER A 244 -4.80 -5.34 -2.86
C SER A 244 -6.05 -4.55 -2.51
N GLU A 245 -6.46 -4.66 -1.25
CA GLU A 245 -7.52 -3.86 -0.64
C GLU A 245 -7.08 -3.45 0.76
N SER A 246 -7.27 -2.18 1.11
CA SER A 246 -6.96 -1.65 2.43
C SER A 246 -7.93 -0.56 2.85
N GLU A 247 -8.07 -0.45 4.16
CA GLU A 247 -8.76 0.64 4.82
C GLU A 247 -7.80 1.29 5.83
N ALA A 248 -7.78 2.61 5.86
CA ALA A 248 -7.00 3.38 6.81
C ALA A 248 -7.90 4.41 7.51
N GLU A 249 -7.72 4.56 8.81
CA GLU A 249 -8.30 5.64 9.60
C GLU A 249 -7.17 6.50 10.14
N VAL A 250 -7.24 7.82 9.86
CA VAL A 250 -6.19 8.77 10.20
C VAL A 250 -6.80 9.96 10.89
N ASN A 251 -6.28 10.32 12.04
CA ASN A 251 -6.62 11.55 12.76
C ASN A 251 -5.44 12.50 12.68
N THR A 252 -5.69 13.69 12.19
CA THR A 252 -4.67 14.71 11.94
C THR A 252 -5.10 16.02 12.57
N THR A 253 -4.14 16.78 13.04
CA THR A 253 -4.34 18.14 13.55
C THR A 253 -3.43 19.07 12.77
N ILE A 254 -4.00 20.14 12.20
CA ILE A 254 -3.24 21.23 11.59
C ILE A 254 -3.28 22.41 12.56
N THR A 255 -2.10 22.85 12.98
CA THR A 255 -1.92 24.05 13.82
C THR A 255 -1.40 25.17 12.94
N VAL A 256 -2.11 26.28 12.94
CA VAL A 256 -1.74 27.52 12.24
C VAL A 256 -1.25 28.50 13.28
N THR A 257 -0.05 29.07 13.11
CA THR A 257 0.53 30.06 14.02
C THR A 257 0.86 31.35 13.26
N GLY A 258 0.60 32.48 13.88
CA GLY A 258 0.82 33.79 13.28
C GLY A 258 -0.01 34.89 13.95
N GLN A 259 -0.66 35.73 13.18
CA GLN A 259 -1.52 36.79 13.74
C GLN A 259 -2.73 36.24 14.51
N GLN A 260 -3.22 35.06 14.12
CA GLN A 260 -4.24 34.28 14.85
C GLN A 260 -3.80 32.83 14.91
N ASN A 261 -3.78 32.28 16.12
CA ASN A 261 -3.49 30.84 16.30
C ASN A 261 -4.80 30.07 16.13
N MET A 262 -4.77 29.03 15.34
CA MET A 262 -5.92 28.17 15.07
C MET A 262 -5.49 26.72 15.01
N THR A 263 -6.36 25.83 15.50
CA THR A 263 -6.17 24.38 15.44
C THR A 263 -7.34 23.76 14.67
N ILE A 264 -7.03 22.94 13.68
CA ILE A 264 -8.00 22.32 12.79
C ILE A 264 -7.86 20.80 12.92
N PRO A 265 -8.69 20.14 13.73
CA PRO A 265 -8.74 18.70 13.78
C PRO A 265 -9.43 18.14 12.53
N MET A 266 -8.90 17.02 12.04
CA MET A 266 -9.39 16.34 10.85
C MET A 266 -9.34 14.82 11.07
N SER A 267 -10.40 14.13 10.74
CA SER A 267 -10.46 12.66 10.69
C SER A 267 -10.68 12.20 9.26
N GLN A 268 -9.94 11.18 8.83
CA GLN A 268 -10.02 10.64 7.49
C GLN A 268 -10.23 9.13 7.54
N LYS A 269 -11.12 8.62 6.67
CA LYS A 269 -11.23 7.20 6.36
C LYS A 269 -10.92 7.04 4.89
N VAL A 270 -9.94 6.21 4.59
CA VAL A 270 -9.46 5.97 3.22
C VAL A 270 -9.60 4.50 2.90
N LYS A 271 -10.34 4.18 1.84
CA LYS A 271 -10.39 2.84 1.25
C LYS A 271 -9.61 2.85 -0.05
N THR A 272 -8.70 1.91 -0.22
CA THR A 272 -7.87 1.78 -1.44
C THR A 272 -8.01 0.37 -1.99
N VAL A 273 -8.23 0.28 -3.30
CA VAL A 273 -8.19 -0.98 -4.05
C VAL A 273 -7.20 -0.83 -5.20
N MET A 274 -6.33 -1.80 -5.37
CA MET A 274 -5.36 -1.86 -6.47
C MET A 274 -5.50 -3.17 -7.23
N THR A 275 -5.47 -3.09 -8.56
CA THR A 275 -5.33 -4.24 -9.46
C THR A 275 -4.11 -4.06 -10.34
N LEU A 276 -3.43 -5.15 -10.65
CA LEU A 276 -2.28 -5.20 -11.56
C LEU A 276 -2.48 -6.33 -12.59
N GLU A 277 -2.42 -5.98 -13.85
CA GLU A 277 -2.59 -6.90 -14.97
C GLU A 277 -1.38 -6.84 -15.90
N GLU A 278 -0.93 -7.99 -16.41
CA GLU A 278 0.07 -8.07 -17.47
C GLU A 278 -0.60 -7.78 -18.80
N VAL A 279 -0.03 -6.90 -19.63
CA VAL A 279 -0.57 -6.45 -20.93
C VAL A 279 0.39 -6.72 -22.09
#